data_f27380e6ad04ad8abf31c0ae22cc8c9a
#
_entry.id   f27380e6ad04ad8abf31c0ae22cc8c9a
#
_cell.length_a   1.000
_cell.length_b   1.000
_cell.length_c   1.000
_cell.angle_alpha   90.00
_cell.angle_beta   90.00
_cell.angle_gamma   90.00
#
_symmetry.space_group_name_H-M   'P 1'
#
loop_
_entity.id
_entity.type
_entity.pdbx_description
1 polymer ?
#
loop_
_entity_poly.entity_id
_entity_poly.type
_entity_poly.pdbx_seq_one_letter_code
_entity_poly.pdbx_strand_id
1 'polypeptide(L)'
;MRFTKLNKNSETSFENIIVLVFIFVLAVVAVHRYKGMIKYAKTAVYKEDVQKINAALIVYRIKYGKFPDNLSVLVKKGFIENIKIDKESYPISPFGKKFVYKRKYGRVLYISGGGAGT
;
A
#
# COMPACT_ATOMS: atom_id res chain seq x y z
N MET A 1 -32.14 25.18 15.64
CA MET A 1 -32.03 25.54 16.23
C MET A 1 -31.73 26.52 16.49
N ARG A 2 -31.66 27.02 16.83
CA ARG A 2 -31.40 27.80 17.02
C ARG A 2 -31.01 28.17 17.94
N PHE A 3 -30.62 28.28 18.33
CA PHE A 3 -30.26 28.58 19.23
C PHE A 3 -29.81 29.59 19.38
N THR A 4 -29.75 30.01 19.40
CA THR A 4 -29.35 30.78 19.51
C THR A 4 -29.30 31.85 19.51
N LYS A 5 -29.61 32.37 19.43
CA LYS A 5 -29.57 33.41 19.25
C LYS A 5 -29.44 34.13 20.20
N LEU A 6 -29.44 34.02 20.89
CA LEU A 6 -29.43 34.67 21.78
C LEU A 6 -28.37 34.98 22.44
N ASN A 7 -27.59 34.71 22.74
CA ASN A 7 -26.67 35.02 23.40
C ASN A 7 -25.71 35.01 23.19
N LYS A 8 -25.45 35.11 23.31
CA LYS A 8 -24.99 35.37 22.87
C LYS A 8 -23.81 35.49 22.70
N ASN A 9 -23.14 36.00 22.79
CA ASN A 9 -21.78 36.20 22.54
C ASN A 9 -20.86 35.28 23.27
N SER A 10 -20.70 35.36 24.56
CA SER A 10 -19.77 34.51 25.29
C SER A 10 -20.18 33.06 25.30
N GLU A 11 -21.47 32.79 25.41
CA GLU A 11 -21.92 31.42 25.39
C GLU A 11 -21.70 30.77 24.03
N THR A 12 -22.01 31.52 22.97
CA THR A 12 -21.81 31.01 21.61
C THR A 12 -20.35 30.75 21.32
N SER A 13 -19.47 31.65 21.76
CA SER A 13 -18.03 31.47 21.55
C SER A 13 -17.51 30.26 22.31
N PHE A 14 -17.98 30.07 23.52
CA PHE A 14 -17.57 28.96 24.34
C PHE A 14 -17.99 27.64 23.72
N GLU A 15 -19.22 27.57 23.23
CA GLU A 15 -19.71 26.38 22.55
C GLU A 15 -18.92 26.10 21.29
N ASN A 16 -18.59 27.14 20.54
CA ASN A 16 -17.81 26.97 19.33
C ASN A 16 -16.42 26.41 19.63
N ILE A 17 -15.81 26.87 20.70
CA ILE A 17 -14.50 26.39 21.10
C ILE A 17 -14.57 24.91 21.48
N ILE A 18 -15.60 24.50 22.21
CA ILE A 18 -15.76 23.11 22.60
C ILE A 18 -15.95 22.23 21.39
N VAL A 19 -16.76 22.66 20.43
CA VAL A 19 -17.00 21.91 19.21
C VAL A 19 -15.70 21.76 18.42
N LEU A 20 -14.94 22.84 18.31
CA LEU A 20 -13.67 22.79 17.58
C LEU A 20 -12.68 21.84 18.23
N VAL A 21 -12.59 21.85 19.56
CA VAL A 21 -11.72 20.94 20.27
C VAL A 21 -12.15 19.49 20.04
N PHE A 22 -13.44 19.25 20.08
CA PHE A 22 -13.98 17.91 19.87
C PHE A 22 -13.65 17.39 18.48
N ILE A 23 -13.83 18.25 17.46
CA ILE A 23 -13.51 17.89 16.09
C ILE A 23 -12.01 17.62 15.94
N PHE A 24 -11.19 18.42 16.60
CA PHE A 24 -9.74 18.23 16.55
C PHE A 24 -9.34 16.87 17.14
N VAL A 25 -9.93 16.51 18.28
CA VAL A 25 -9.64 15.23 18.91
C VAL A 25 -10.03 14.08 17.99
N LEU A 26 -11.21 14.16 17.39
CA LEU A 26 -11.66 13.13 16.46
C LEU A 26 -10.73 13.02 15.25
N ALA A 27 -10.25 14.17 14.76
CA ALA A 27 -9.34 14.16 13.62
C ALA A 27 -8.02 13.47 13.96
N VAL A 28 -7.49 13.71 15.16
CA VAL A 28 -6.25 13.08 15.59
C VAL A 28 -6.43 11.57 15.68
N VAL A 29 -7.54 11.13 16.28
CA VAL A 29 -7.82 9.71 16.40
C VAL A 29 -7.95 9.07 15.02
N ALA A 30 -8.63 9.74 14.10
CA ALA A 30 -8.83 9.22 12.76
C ALA A 30 -7.51 9.06 12.02
N VAL A 31 -6.60 10.03 12.17
CA VAL A 31 -5.30 9.95 11.52
C VAL A 31 -4.51 8.75 12.01
N HIS A 32 -4.51 8.51 13.32
CA HIS A 32 -3.80 7.36 13.86
C HIS A 32 -4.35 6.04 13.32
N ARG A 33 -5.66 5.92 13.26
CA ARG A 33 -6.27 4.70 12.74
C ARG A 33 -6.03 4.55 11.25
N TYR A 34 -6.05 5.67 10.54
CA TYR A 34 -5.84 5.66 9.10
C TYR A 34 -4.47 5.11 8.74
N LYS A 35 -3.44 5.50 9.49
CA LYS A 35 -2.09 5.00 9.21
C LYS A 35 -2.01 3.48 9.37
N GLY A 36 -2.66 2.93 10.38
CA GLY A 36 -2.71 1.49 10.58
C GLY A 36 -3.41 0.79 9.43
N MET A 37 -4.50 1.36 8.96
CA MET A 37 -5.25 0.78 7.85
C MET A 37 -4.45 0.79 6.56
N ILE A 38 -3.70 1.87 6.29
CA ILE A 38 -2.88 1.95 5.10
C ILE A 38 -1.82 0.87 5.10
N LYS A 39 -1.16 0.67 6.23
CA LYS A 39 -0.13 -0.36 6.34
C LYS A 39 -0.72 -1.75 6.10
N TYR A 40 -1.88 -2.01 6.66
CA TYR A 40 -2.54 -3.29 6.47
C TYR A 40 -2.91 -3.52 5.01
N ALA A 41 -3.44 -2.49 4.36
CA ALA A 41 -3.82 -2.59 2.96
C ALA A 41 -2.59 -2.82 2.08
N LYS A 42 -1.48 -2.13 2.35
CA LYS A 42 -0.25 -2.33 1.58
C LYS A 42 0.30 -3.73 1.76
N THR A 43 0.19 -4.30 2.96
CA THR A 43 0.65 -5.65 3.20
C THR A 43 -0.18 -6.65 2.40
N ALA A 44 -1.49 -6.44 2.33
CA ALA A 44 -2.36 -7.32 1.56
C ALA A 44 -2.02 -7.25 0.07
N VAL A 45 -1.78 -6.05 -0.46
CA VAL A 45 -1.38 -5.87 -1.84
C VAL A 45 -0.02 -6.52 -2.10
N TYR A 46 0.88 -6.40 -1.15
CA TYR A 46 2.20 -7.01 -1.29
C TYR A 46 2.09 -8.54 -1.44
N LYS A 47 1.27 -9.17 -0.62
CA LYS A 47 1.07 -10.63 -0.72
C LYS A 47 0.45 -11.01 -2.06
N GLU A 48 -0.51 -10.22 -2.51
CA GLU A 48 -1.15 -10.46 -3.79
C GLU A 48 -0.15 -10.32 -4.92
N ASP A 49 0.72 -9.30 -4.84
CA ASP A 49 1.72 -9.07 -5.87
C ASP A 49 2.73 -10.21 -5.92
N VAL A 50 3.12 -10.74 -4.76
CA VAL A 50 4.03 -11.89 -4.72
C VAL A 50 3.40 -13.07 -5.45
N GLN A 51 2.13 -13.35 -5.20
CA GLN A 51 1.45 -14.44 -5.87
C GLN A 51 1.34 -14.19 -7.38
N LYS A 52 1.06 -12.96 -7.75
CA LYS A 52 0.94 -12.58 -9.15
C LYS A 52 2.27 -12.79 -9.89
N ILE A 53 3.36 -12.35 -9.29
CA ILE A 53 4.67 -12.51 -9.89
C ILE A 53 5.06 -13.98 -9.99
N ASN A 54 4.80 -14.75 -8.94
CA ASN A 54 5.12 -16.16 -8.96
C ASN A 54 4.33 -16.92 -10.03
N ALA A 55 3.07 -16.56 -10.21
CA ALA A 55 2.26 -17.16 -11.26
C ALA A 55 2.82 -16.81 -12.65
N ALA A 56 3.23 -15.55 -12.82
CA ALA A 56 3.81 -15.11 -14.10
C ALA A 56 5.12 -15.84 -14.39
N LEU A 57 5.91 -16.12 -13.35
CA LEU A 57 7.16 -16.87 -13.54
C LEU A 57 6.89 -18.28 -14.05
N ILE A 58 5.85 -18.91 -13.55
CA ILE A 58 5.48 -20.26 -14.01
C ILE A 58 5.04 -20.22 -15.46
N VAL A 59 4.23 -19.24 -15.83
CA VAL A 59 3.77 -19.08 -17.20
C VAL A 59 4.94 -18.82 -18.12
N TYR A 60 5.87 -17.97 -17.70
CA TYR A 60 7.06 -17.69 -18.50
C TYR A 60 7.87 -18.96 -18.74
N ARG A 61 8.06 -19.76 -17.70
CA ARG A 61 8.81 -21.00 -17.84
C ARG A 61 8.13 -21.96 -18.80
N ILE A 62 6.81 -22.05 -18.74
CA ILE A 62 6.07 -22.92 -19.65
C ILE A 62 6.24 -22.46 -21.10
N LYS A 63 6.25 -21.15 -21.31
CA LYS A 63 6.33 -20.63 -22.67
C LYS A 63 7.75 -20.68 -23.23
N TYR A 64 8.74 -20.37 -22.40
CA TYR A 64 10.14 -20.26 -22.87
C TYR A 64 11.04 -21.38 -22.40
N GLY A 65 10.59 -22.26 -21.55
CA GLY A 65 11.34 -23.39 -21.07
C GLY A 65 12.32 -23.08 -19.95
N LYS A 66 12.37 -21.84 -19.49
CA LYS A 66 13.30 -21.44 -18.43
C LYS A 66 12.74 -20.23 -17.72
N PHE A 67 13.27 -19.96 -16.53
CA PHE A 67 12.90 -18.75 -15.79
C PHE A 67 13.66 -17.54 -16.33
N PRO A 68 13.08 -16.35 -16.23
CA PRO A 68 13.74 -15.14 -16.72
C PRO A 68 14.93 -14.77 -15.83
N ASP A 69 15.86 -13.99 -16.38
CA ASP A 69 17.03 -13.56 -15.62
C ASP A 69 16.66 -12.57 -14.53
N ASN A 70 15.65 -11.72 -14.76
CA ASN A 70 15.16 -10.82 -13.74
C ASN A 70 13.68 -10.51 -13.99
N LEU A 71 13.05 -9.86 -13.00
CA LEU A 71 11.63 -9.64 -13.04
C LEU A 71 11.19 -8.58 -14.05
N SER A 72 12.11 -7.70 -14.48
CA SER A 72 11.74 -6.68 -15.44
C SER A 72 11.34 -7.30 -16.78
N VAL A 73 11.87 -8.48 -17.10
CA VAL A 73 11.51 -9.19 -18.31
C VAL A 73 10.04 -9.51 -18.34
N LEU A 74 9.46 -9.89 -17.20
CA LEU A 74 8.04 -10.20 -17.10
C LEU A 74 7.19 -8.97 -17.41
N VAL A 75 7.60 -7.82 -16.89
CA VAL A 75 6.87 -6.58 -17.13
C VAL A 75 6.97 -6.18 -18.59
N LYS A 76 8.17 -6.21 -19.15
CA LYS A 76 8.38 -5.78 -20.53
C LYS A 76 7.67 -6.68 -21.55
N LYS A 77 7.54 -7.95 -21.24
CA LYS A 77 6.87 -8.89 -22.14
C LYS A 77 5.37 -9.04 -21.87
N GLY A 78 4.85 -8.28 -20.89
CA GLY A 78 3.42 -8.26 -20.65
C GLY A 78 2.88 -9.42 -19.81
N PHE A 79 3.75 -10.16 -19.13
CA PHE A 79 3.29 -11.25 -18.26
C PHE A 79 2.72 -10.74 -16.95
N ILE A 80 3.07 -9.52 -16.57
CA ILE A 80 2.58 -8.90 -15.34
C ILE A 80 1.98 -7.54 -15.69
N GLU A 81 0.79 -7.27 -15.17
CA GLU A 81 0.14 -5.98 -15.34
C GLU A 81 -0.37 -5.49 -13.99
N ASN A 82 -0.63 -4.20 -13.93
CA ASN A 82 -1.21 -3.59 -12.73
C ASN A 82 -0.36 -3.79 -11.50
N ILE A 83 0.94 -3.63 -11.66
CA ILE A 83 1.87 -3.72 -10.54
C ILE A 83 2.76 -2.48 -10.59
N LYS A 84 3.18 -2.02 -9.42
CA LYS A 84 4.03 -0.84 -9.34
C LYS A 84 5.43 -1.20 -9.84
N ILE A 85 6.00 -0.35 -10.68
CA ILE A 85 7.34 -0.59 -11.25
C ILE A 85 8.21 0.64 -11.05
N ASP A 86 9.52 0.42 -11.10
CA ASP A 86 10.46 1.53 -11.04
C ASP A 86 10.84 2.00 -12.45
N LYS A 87 11.87 2.85 -12.53
CA LYS A 87 12.28 3.42 -13.81
C LYS A 87 12.79 2.38 -14.79
N GLU A 88 13.26 1.26 -14.29
CA GLU A 88 13.80 0.19 -15.09
C GLU A 88 12.79 -0.89 -15.39
N SER A 89 11.53 -0.61 -15.12
CA SER A 89 10.44 -1.56 -15.28
C SER A 89 10.55 -2.76 -14.35
N TYR A 90 11.24 -2.60 -13.24
CA TYR A 90 11.37 -3.67 -12.26
C TYR A 90 10.21 -3.56 -11.25
N PRO A 91 9.52 -4.67 -10.97
CA PRO A 91 8.40 -4.61 -10.01
C PRO A 91 8.89 -4.22 -8.62
N ILE A 92 8.16 -3.34 -7.98
CA ILE A 92 8.45 -2.94 -6.61
C ILE A 92 7.22 -3.12 -5.76
N SER A 93 7.45 -3.32 -4.46
CA SER A 93 6.35 -3.53 -3.53
C SER A 93 5.62 -2.21 -3.27
N PRO A 94 4.40 -2.27 -2.68
CA PRO A 94 3.71 -1.05 -2.28
C PRO A 94 4.50 -0.21 -1.29
N PHE A 95 5.51 -0.79 -0.65
CA PHE A 95 6.37 -0.06 0.28
C PHE A 95 7.58 0.56 -0.42
N GLY A 96 7.69 0.41 -1.74
CA GLY A 96 8.75 1.03 -2.51
C GLY A 96 10.04 0.22 -2.62
N LYS A 97 10.03 -1.02 -2.18
CA LYS A 97 11.22 -1.87 -2.24
C LYS A 97 11.07 -2.93 -3.31
N LYS A 98 12.19 -3.28 -3.93
CA LYS A 98 12.20 -4.30 -4.97
C LYS A 98 11.88 -5.67 -4.38
N PHE A 99 11.19 -6.49 -5.16
CA PHE A 99 10.93 -7.87 -4.76
C PHE A 99 12.22 -8.67 -4.84
N VAL A 100 12.40 -9.59 -3.90
CA VAL A 100 13.57 -10.47 -3.88
C VAL A 100 13.28 -11.67 -4.76
N TYR A 101 13.97 -11.74 -5.90
CA TYR A 101 13.78 -12.81 -6.86
C TYR A 101 14.91 -13.84 -6.76
N LYS A 102 14.54 -15.10 -6.58
CA LYS A 102 15.49 -16.19 -6.53
C LYS A 102 15.30 -17.05 -7.78
N ARG A 103 16.09 -16.75 -8.80
CA ARG A 103 15.98 -17.48 -10.06
C ARG A 103 16.19 -18.98 -9.88
N LYS A 104 17.05 -19.35 -8.96
CA LYS A 104 17.31 -20.75 -8.66
C LYS A 104 16.05 -21.52 -8.31
N TYR A 105 15.16 -20.88 -7.57
CA TYR A 105 13.89 -21.48 -7.17
C TYR A 105 12.75 -21.07 -8.07
N GLY A 106 12.96 -20.10 -8.94
CA GLY A 106 11.93 -19.63 -9.83
C GLY A 106 10.77 -18.96 -9.12
N ARG A 107 11.06 -18.21 -8.07
CA ARG A 107 10.00 -17.56 -7.31
C ARG A 107 10.50 -16.35 -6.58
N VAL A 108 9.55 -15.48 -6.25
CA VAL A 108 9.78 -14.33 -5.40
C VAL A 108 9.43 -14.73 -3.97
N LEU A 109 10.27 -14.36 -3.04
CA LEU A 109 10.06 -14.70 -1.63
C LEU A 109 9.23 -13.61 -0.95
N TYR A 110 8.32 -14.06 -0.09
CA TYR A 110 7.57 -13.16 0.75
C TYR A 110 8.42 -12.80 1.96
N ILE A 111 8.59 -11.52 2.20
CA ILE A 111 9.39 -11.04 3.34
C ILE A 111 8.44 -10.47 4.37
N SER A 112 8.55 -10.93 5.60
CA SER A 112 7.71 -10.44 6.69
C SER A 112 7.86 -8.93 6.79
N GLY A 113 6.75 -8.25 6.99
CA GLY A 113 6.75 -6.80 7.00
C GLY A 113 6.67 -6.16 5.63
N GLY A 114 6.45 -6.96 4.58
CA GLY A 114 6.28 -6.42 3.24
C GLY A 114 7.51 -5.73 2.67
N GLY A 115 8.68 -6.01 3.25
CA GLY A 115 9.89 -5.33 2.83
C GLY A 115 10.02 -3.93 3.38
N ALA A 116 9.09 -3.49 4.20
CA ALA A 116 9.08 -2.12 4.69
C ALA A 116 10.03 -1.92 5.87
N GLY A 117 10.27 -2.94 6.64
CA GLY A 117 11.03 -2.82 7.87
C GLY A 117 12.51 -3.08 7.72
N THR A 118 12.96 -3.26 6.53
CA THR A 118 14.38 -3.57 6.33
C THR A 118 15.11 -2.47 5.60
#